data_936acf80f80f0c479184d18e6e9dd770
#
_entry.id   936acf80f80f0c479184d18e6e9dd770
#
_cell.length_a   1.000
_cell.length_b   1.000
_cell.length_c   1.000
_cell.angle_alpha   90.00
_cell.angle_beta   90.00
_cell.angle_gamma   90.00
#
_symmetry.space_group_name_H-M   'P 1'
#
loop_
_entity.id
_entity.type
_entity.pdbx_description
1 polymer ?
#
loop_
_entity_poly.entity_id
_entity_poly.type
_entity_poly.pdbx_seq_one_letter_code
_entity_poly.pdbx_strand_id
1 'polypeptide(L)'
;MVGPQAYHPFARNLVTTKQMSVEDSARLMALVAVGLNDALIAVFDAKYHYNFWRPITAIRNGDIDDNPATERQAAWQPIDTTPMHPEYPCAHCILSGSVAGVVMAALGAADIPEIAVTSATAPGVTHRWTNMTAFTDEVASSRIWAGFHYRFSTRVGTEMGYQIGDHVVKNVMQPVVTSSR
;
A
#
# COMPACT_ATOMS: atom_id res chain seq x y z
N MET A 1 -3.42 11.42 -4.73
CA MET A 1 -1.96 11.37 -4.88
C MET A 1 -1.44 10.33 -3.90
N VAL A 2 -0.78 9.31 -4.38
CA VAL A 2 -0.27 8.23 -3.54
C VAL A 2 1.23 8.23 -3.66
N GLY A 3 1.85 8.81 -2.70
CA GLY A 3 3.29 8.84 -2.62
C GLY A 3 3.72 8.61 -1.16
N PRO A 4 4.99 8.39 -0.90
CA PRO A 4 5.55 8.25 0.44
C PRO A 4 5.08 9.35 1.41
N GLN A 5 4.82 10.54 0.90
CA GLN A 5 4.36 11.70 1.67
C GLN A 5 3.03 11.47 2.41
N ALA A 6 2.15 10.62 1.88
CA ALA A 6 0.87 10.31 2.53
C ALA A 6 1.04 9.49 3.82
N TYR A 7 2.12 8.72 3.92
CA TYR A 7 2.37 7.80 5.03
C TYR A 7 3.26 8.40 6.15
N HIS A 8 3.98 9.47 5.88
CA HIS A 8 4.76 10.14 6.92
C HIS A 8 3.89 10.74 8.04
N PRO A 9 2.75 11.41 7.77
CA PRO A 9 1.83 11.84 8.82
C PRO A 9 1.29 10.67 9.64
N PHE A 10 0.99 9.54 9.00
CA PHE A 10 0.59 8.31 9.66
C PHE A 10 1.66 7.81 10.65
N ALA A 11 2.90 7.63 10.20
CA ALA A 11 3.99 7.18 11.05
C ALA A 11 4.28 8.17 12.19
N ARG A 12 4.21 9.48 11.93
CA ARG A 12 4.38 10.53 12.94
C ARG A 12 3.29 10.47 14.01
N ASN A 13 2.03 10.29 13.61
CA ASN A 13 0.93 10.11 14.56
C ASN A 13 1.18 8.91 15.46
N LEU A 14 1.60 7.78 14.89
CA LEU A 14 1.89 6.56 15.64
C LEU A 14 2.99 6.74 16.67
N VAL A 15 4.15 7.31 16.32
CA VAL A 15 5.26 7.51 17.26
C VAL A 15 4.89 8.49 18.38
N THR A 16 4.10 9.52 18.05
CA THR A 16 3.62 10.50 19.04
C THR A 16 2.64 9.86 20.03
N THR A 17 1.65 9.11 19.52
CA THR A 17 0.63 8.46 20.36
C THR A 17 1.23 7.38 21.25
N LYS A 18 2.25 6.66 20.75
CA LYS A 18 2.99 5.66 21.55
C LYS A 18 4.05 6.27 22.46
N GLN A 19 4.28 7.58 22.41
CA GLN A 19 5.32 8.26 23.19
C GLN A 19 6.70 7.59 23.05
N MET A 20 7.04 7.22 21.80
CA MET A 20 8.32 6.56 21.52
C MET A 20 9.50 7.49 21.80
N SER A 21 10.66 6.90 22.16
CA SER A 21 11.91 7.65 22.27
C SER A 21 12.27 8.37 20.95
N VAL A 22 13.16 9.34 21.01
CA VAL A 22 13.62 10.06 19.80
C VAL A 22 14.30 9.07 18.84
N GLU A 23 15.12 8.17 19.37
CA GLU A 23 15.84 7.16 18.60
C GLU A 23 14.89 6.18 17.92
N ASP A 24 13.93 5.63 18.68
CA ASP A 24 12.95 4.68 18.15
C ASP A 24 12.03 5.36 17.12
N SER A 25 11.63 6.62 17.37
CA SER A 25 10.86 7.41 16.44
C SER A 25 11.61 7.64 15.14
N ALA A 26 12.86 8.05 15.21
CA ALA A 26 13.72 8.28 14.05
C ALA A 26 13.92 6.98 13.26
N ARG A 27 14.19 5.88 13.97
CA ARG A 27 14.35 4.55 13.37
C ARG A 27 13.06 4.11 12.64
N LEU A 28 11.90 4.18 13.29
CA LEU A 28 10.63 3.79 12.68
C LEU A 28 10.32 4.63 11.45
N MET A 29 10.48 5.95 11.53
CA MET A 29 10.27 6.86 10.40
C MET A 29 11.19 6.54 9.22
N ALA A 30 12.46 6.23 9.49
CA ALA A 30 13.42 5.86 8.46
C ALA A 30 13.08 4.50 7.82
N LEU A 31 12.72 3.47 8.63
CA LEU A 31 12.29 2.17 8.11
C LEU A 31 11.04 2.28 7.23
N VAL A 32 10.06 3.10 7.61
CA VAL A 32 8.89 3.38 6.77
C VAL A 32 9.30 4.04 5.45
N ALA A 33 10.22 5.01 5.47
CA ALA A 33 10.70 5.68 4.26
C ALA A 33 11.44 4.72 3.32
N VAL A 34 12.32 3.87 3.85
CA VAL A 34 13.04 2.84 3.07
C VAL A 34 12.06 1.83 2.49
N GLY A 35 11.15 1.29 3.30
CA GLY A 35 10.14 0.33 2.84
C GLY A 35 9.23 0.88 1.75
N LEU A 36 8.84 2.15 1.84
CA LEU A 36 8.07 2.81 0.79
C LEU A 36 8.86 2.97 -0.52
N ASN A 37 10.16 3.30 -0.42
CA ASN A 37 11.01 3.43 -1.59
C ASN A 37 11.21 2.08 -2.29
N ASP A 38 11.51 1.03 -1.53
CA ASP A 38 11.68 -0.32 -2.05
C ASP A 38 10.38 -0.86 -2.66
N ALA A 39 9.24 -0.56 -2.04
CA ALA A 39 7.93 -0.90 -2.58
C ALA A 39 7.64 -0.20 -3.91
N LEU A 40 8.05 1.07 -4.07
CA LEU A 40 7.92 1.79 -5.34
C LEU A 40 8.79 1.16 -6.44
N ILE A 41 10.04 0.85 -6.14
CA ILE A 41 10.93 0.20 -7.09
C ILE A 41 10.34 -1.14 -7.53
N ALA A 42 9.98 -2.01 -6.57
CA ALA A 42 9.45 -3.33 -6.85
C ALA A 42 8.13 -3.29 -7.65
N VAL A 43 7.22 -2.37 -7.30
CA VAL A 43 5.93 -2.31 -8.00
C VAL A 43 6.07 -1.83 -9.43
N PHE A 44 6.94 -0.85 -9.71
CA PHE A 44 7.09 -0.36 -11.08
C PHE A 44 7.89 -1.32 -11.95
N ASP A 45 8.90 -2.00 -11.40
CA ASP A 45 9.58 -3.10 -12.10
C ASP A 45 8.56 -4.18 -12.51
N ALA A 46 7.78 -4.69 -11.58
CA ALA A 46 6.75 -5.68 -11.86
C ALA A 46 5.68 -5.18 -12.85
N LYS A 47 5.22 -3.92 -12.71
CA LYS A 47 4.21 -3.36 -13.62
C LYS A 47 4.65 -3.37 -15.08
N TYR A 48 5.86 -2.93 -15.36
CA TYR A 48 6.36 -2.88 -16.72
C TYR A 48 6.85 -4.24 -17.23
N HIS A 49 7.19 -5.15 -16.33
CA HIS A 49 7.48 -6.56 -16.69
C HIS A 49 6.21 -7.28 -17.17
N TYR A 50 5.12 -7.22 -16.39
CA TYR A 50 3.86 -7.92 -16.71
C TYR A 50 2.98 -7.19 -17.71
N ASN A 51 3.07 -5.86 -17.77
CA ASN A 51 2.33 -4.97 -18.66
C ASN A 51 0.82 -5.30 -18.76
N PHE A 52 0.19 -5.57 -17.62
CA PHE A 52 -1.20 -6.04 -17.56
C PHE A 52 -2.20 -4.90 -17.76
N TRP A 53 -3.27 -5.16 -18.49
CA TRP A 53 -4.29 -4.17 -18.83
C TRP A 53 -5.20 -3.79 -17.64
N ARG A 54 -5.74 -2.58 -17.66
CA ARG A 54 -6.64 -2.05 -16.65
C ARG A 54 -8.08 -2.54 -16.82
N PRO A 55 -8.91 -2.57 -15.73
CA PRO A 55 -10.33 -2.90 -15.84
C PRO A 55 -11.06 -2.10 -16.90
N ILE A 56 -10.77 -0.80 -17.04
CA ILE A 56 -11.38 0.03 -18.09
C ILE A 56 -11.09 -0.52 -19.50
N THR A 57 -9.88 -1.01 -19.74
CA THR A 57 -9.53 -1.61 -21.03
C THR A 57 -10.24 -2.94 -21.24
N ALA A 58 -10.24 -3.81 -20.22
CA ALA A 58 -10.90 -5.11 -20.30
C ALA A 58 -12.42 -4.99 -20.50
N ILE A 59 -13.09 -4.18 -19.68
CA ILE A 59 -14.56 -4.00 -19.72
C ILE A 59 -15.02 -3.38 -21.05
N ARG A 60 -14.23 -2.44 -21.58
CA ARG A 60 -14.55 -1.81 -22.88
C ARG A 60 -14.27 -2.69 -24.09
N ASN A 61 -13.59 -3.79 -23.92
CA ASN A 61 -13.21 -4.76 -24.94
C ASN A 61 -13.61 -6.21 -24.57
N GLY A 62 -14.68 -6.38 -23.81
CA GLY A 62 -15.16 -7.70 -23.40
C GLY A 62 -15.68 -8.58 -24.54
N ASP A 63 -15.69 -8.07 -25.76
CA ASP A 63 -16.01 -8.81 -26.98
C ASP A 63 -14.80 -9.49 -27.63
N ILE A 64 -13.58 -9.27 -27.10
CA ILE A 64 -12.32 -9.82 -27.63
C ILE A 64 -11.49 -10.57 -26.58
N ASP A 65 -12.08 -10.93 -25.46
CA ASP A 65 -11.37 -11.64 -24.36
C ASP A 65 -11.55 -13.17 -24.39
N ASP A 66 -12.16 -13.68 -25.47
CA ASP A 66 -12.50 -15.10 -25.70
C ASP A 66 -13.40 -15.72 -24.59
N ASN A 67 -14.09 -14.90 -23.81
CA ASN A 67 -15.02 -15.36 -22.79
C ASN A 67 -16.48 -15.01 -23.17
N PRO A 68 -17.29 -15.99 -23.57
CA PRO A 68 -18.68 -15.74 -23.97
C PRO A 68 -19.60 -15.25 -22.83
N ALA A 69 -19.13 -15.28 -21.58
CA ALA A 69 -19.85 -14.77 -20.42
C ALA A 69 -19.61 -13.27 -20.15
N THR A 70 -18.70 -12.65 -20.87
CA THR A 70 -18.44 -11.21 -20.78
C THR A 70 -19.06 -10.44 -21.94
N GLU A 71 -19.56 -9.25 -21.61
CA GLU A 71 -20.14 -8.34 -22.60
C GLU A 71 -19.35 -7.04 -22.65
N ARG A 72 -19.16 -6.51 -23.85
CA ARG A 72 -18.53 -5.21 -24.05
C ARG A 72 -19.37 -4.09 -23.48
N GLN A 73 -18.78 -3.26 -22.62
CA GLN A 73 -19.39 -2.05 -22.10
C GLN A 73 -18.57 -0.82 -22.53
N ALA A 74 -18.73 -0.40 -23.78
CA ALA A 74 -17.90 0.64 -24.41
C ALA A 74 -17.89 1.99 -23.66
N ALA A 75 -18.96 2.32 -22.92
CA ALA A 75 -19.10 3.57 -22.18
C ALA A 75 -18.69 3.46 -20.69
N TRP A 76 -18.26 2.30 -20.22
CA TRP A 76 -17.91 2.11 -18.82
C TRP A 76 -16.75 3.02 -18.40
N GLN A 77 -16.87 3.61 -17.21
CA GLN A 77 -15.87 4.50 -16.61
C GLN A 77 -15.62 4.10 -15.15
N PRO A 78 -14.38 4.17 -14.66
CA PRO A 78 -14.09 4.12 -13.23
C PRO A 78 -14.57 5.42 -12.54
N ILE A 79 -14.55 5.43 -11.19
CA ILE A 79 -15.00 6.61 -10.41
C ILE A 79 -14.12 7.85 -10.68
N ASP A 80 -12.84 7.64 -10.98
CA ASP A 80 -11.88 8.71 -11.23
C ASP A 80 -10.90 8.29 -12.35
N THR A 81 -9.99 9.18 -12.73
CA THR A 81 -9.03 8.96 -13.81
C THR A 81 -8.14 7.74 -13.50
N THR A 82 -8.13 6.78 -14.42
CA THR A 82 -7.26 5.61 -14.33
C THR A 82 -5.79 6.02 -14.37
N PRO A 83 -4.95 5.54 -13.44
CA PRO A 83 -3.51 5.84 -13.46
C PRO A 83 -2.83 5.39 -14.76
N MET A 84 -1.97 6.24 -15.31
CA MET A 84 -1.32 6.08 -16.62
C MET A 84 -0.10 5.13 -16.57
N HIS A 85 -0.27 3.95 -15.99
CA HIS A 85 0.73 2.88 -15.93
C HIS A 85 0.02 1.52 -15.85
N PRO A 86 0.71 0.39 -16.16
CA PRO A 86 0.12 -0.95 -16.14
C PRO A 86 -0.59 -1.29 -14.83
N GLU A 87 -1.55 -2.20 -14.91
CA GLU A 87 -2.43 -2.50 -13.79
C GLU A 87 -1.73 -3.25 -12.66
N TYR A 88 -1.02 -4.32 -12.97
CA TYR A 88 -0.53 -5.33 -12.02
C TYR A 88 0.94 -5.16 -11.66
N PRO A 89 1.27 -5.33 -10.35
CA PRO A 89 0.39 -5.39 -9.19
C PRO A 89 -0.06 -4.00 -8.71
N CYS A 90 -1.01 -3.95 -7.75
CA CYS A 90 -1.58 -2.71 -7.22
C CYS A 90 -0.56 -1.86 -6.44
N ALA A 91 -0.23 -0.67 -6.95
CA ALA A 91 0.75 0.20 -6.30
C ALA A 91 0.31 0.74 -4.93
N HIS A 92 -0.96 1.10 -4.76
CA HIS A 92 -1.48 1.52 -3.46
C HIS A 92 -1.38 0.40 -2.43
N CYS A 93 -1.64 -0.84 -2.87
CA CYS A 93 -1.64 -1.99 -1.99
C CYS A 93 -0.22 -2.38 -1.54
N ILE A 94 0.77 -2.32 -2.43
CA ILE A 94 2.16 -2.61 -2.05
C ILE A 94 2.71 -1.54 -1.11
N LEU A 95 2.38 -0.26 -1.32
CA LEU A 95 2.81 0.82 -0.43
C LEU A 95 2.18 0.70 0.96
N SER A 96 0.85 0.53 1.03
CA SER A 96 0.17 0.33 2.31
C SER A 96 0.61 -0.94 3.02
N GLY A 97 0.82 -2.02 2.27
CA GLY A 97 1.36 -3.29 2.77
C GLY A 97 2.77 -3.14 3.33
N SER A 98 3.65 -2.38 2.66
CA SER A 98 5.01 -2.12 3.15
C SER A 98 5.00 -1.34 4.46
N VAL A 99 4.20 -0.28 4.55
CA VAL A 99 4.04 0.47 5.82
C VAL A 99 3.50 -0.43 6.92
N ALA A 100 2.48 -1.23 6.63
CA ALA A 100 1.91 -2.16 7.59
C ALA A 100 2.92 -3.23 8.02
N GLY A 101 3.69 -3.79 7.08
CA GLY A 101 4.76 -4.75 7.37
C GLY A 101 5.83 -4.16 8.28
N VAL A 102 6.30 -2.93 8.01
CA VAL A 102 7.25 -2.23 8.88
C VAL A 102 6.67 -2.01 10.27
N VAL A 103 5.44 -1.50 10.37
CA VAL A 103 4.80 -1.20 11.66
C VAL A 103 4.59 -2.48 12.47
N MET A 104 4.04 -3.52 11.86
CA MET A 104 3.78 -4.80 12.54
C MET A 104 5.08 -5.46 13.00
N ALA A 105 6.13 -5.48 12.17
CA ALA A 105 7.42 -6.06 12.54
C ALA A 105 8.14 -5.24 13.63
N ALA A 106 8.08 -3.91 13.55
CA ALA A 106 8.71 -3.04 14.54
C ALA A 106 8.00 -3.03 15.90
N LEU A 107 6.68 -3.18 15.93
CA LEU A 107 5.87 -3.17 17.15
C LEU A 107 5.55 -4.58 17.68
N GLY A 108 5.78 -5.62 16.89
CA GLY A 108 5.45 -6.99 17.24
C GLY A 108 3.95 -7.30 17.28
N ALA A 109 3.10 -6.43 16.70
CA ALA A 109 1.64 -6.56 16.71
C ALA A 109 1.00 -5.88 15.51
N ALA A 110 -0.14 -6.43 15.07
CA ALA A 110 -0.99 -5.78 14.06
C ALA A 110 -1.89 -4.68 14.67
N ASP A 111 -2.22 -4.79 15.94
CA ASP A 111 -3.01 -3.80 16.66
C ASP A 111 -2.16 -2.57 17.01
N ILE A 112 -2.71 -1.40 16.76
CA ILE A 112 -2.04 -0.11 16.91
C ILE A 112 -2.98 0.88 17.64
N PRO A 113 -2.45 1.95 18.25
CA PRO A 113 -3.29 3.08 18.63
C PRO A 113 -4.09 3.60 17.44
N GLU A 114 -5.28 4.14 17.70
CA GLU A 114 -6.13 4.68 16.64
C GLU A 114 -5.37 5.69 15.78
N ILE A 115 -5.41 5.49 14.49
CA ILE A 115 -4.91 6.42 13.49
C ILE A 115 -6.10 6.96 12.70
N ALA A 116 -6.15 8.27 12.58
CA ALA A 116 -7.18 8.99 11.83
C ALA A 116 -6.56 9.67 10.61
N VAL A 117 -7.18 9.46 9.44
CA VAL A 117 -6.74 10.04 8.17
C VAL A 117 -7.91 10.73 7.49
N THR A 118 -7.67 11.92 6.95
CA THR A 118 -8.58 12.66 6.09
C THR A 118 -8.06 12.69 4.66
N SER A 119 -8.94 12.90 3.69
CA SER A 119 -8.56 13.02 2.28
C SER A 119 -9.16 14.28 1.66
N ALA A 120 -8.38 14.95 0.81
CA ALA A 120 -8.87 16.09 0.04
C ALA A 120 -9.96 15.70 -0.97
N THR A 121 -10.01 14.43 -1.39
CA THR A 121 -11.03 13.90 -2.30
C THR A 121 -12.33 13.52 -1.59
N ALA A 122 -12.34 13.51 -0.25
CA ALA A 122 -13.53 13.27 0.58
C ALA A 122 -13.57 14.27 1.75
N PRO A 123 -13.85 15.56 1.48
CA PRO A 123 -13.87 16.59 2.51
C PRO A 123 -14.88 16.26 3.63
N GLY A 124 -14.47 16.41 4.89
CA GLY A 124 -15.31 16.13 6.06
C GLY A 124 -15.39 14.65 6.45
N VAL A 125 -14.82 13.74 5.67
CA VAL A 125 -14.75 12.31 6.02
C VAL A 125 -13.42 12.00 6.70
N THR A 126 -13.49 11.27 7.82
CA THR A 126 -12.30 10.77 8.52
C THR A 126 -12.37 9.27 8.64
N HIS A 127 -11.40 8.58 8.08
CA HIS A 127 -11.22 7.13 8.25
C HIS A 127 -10.34 6.85 9.45
N ARG A 128 -10.64 5.77 10.20
CA ARG A 128 -9.98 5.42 11.45
C ARG A 128 -9.67 3.93 11.49
N TRP A 129 -8.46 3.58 11.91
CA TRP A 129 -8.03 2.20 12.07
C TRP A 129 -7.28 2.02 13.38
N THR A 130 -7.49 0.87 14.00
CA THR A 130 -6.77 0.39 15.18
C THR A 130 -6.00 -0.90 14.89
N ASN A 131 -6.00 -1.33 13.62
CA ASN A 131 -5.36 -2.57 13.19
C ASN A 131 -4.80 -2.41 11.76
N MET A 132 -3.56 -2.83 11.54
CA MET A 132 -2.85 -2.65 10.27
C MET A 132 -3.41 -3.53 9.14
N THR A 133 -3.94 -4.70 9.46
CA THR A 133 -4.59 -5.57 8.46
C THR A 133 -5.89 -4.93 7.98
N ALA A 134 -6.73 -4.43 8.89
CA ALA A 134 -7.96 -3.73 8.54
C ALA A 134 -7.67 -2.49 7.65
N PHE A 135 -6.59 -1.75 7.95
CA PHE A 135 -6.14 -0.64 7.12
C PHE A 135 -5.80 -1.08 5.69
N THR A 136 -4.98 -2.12 5.52
CA THR A 136 -4.59 -2.60 4.19
C THR A 136 -5.75 -3.22 3.41
N ASP A 137 -6.68 -3.90 4.08
CA ASP A 137 -7.88 -4.47 3.47
C ASP A 137 -8.81 -3.39 2.94
N GLU A 138 -8.96 -2.28 3.66
CA GLU A 138 -9.73 -1.14 3.20
C GLU A 138 -9.06 -0.45 2.01
N VAL A 139 -7.74 -0.25 2.04
CA VAL A 139 -6.99 0.26 0.89
C VAL A 139 -7.18 -0.65 -0.33
N ALA A 140 -7.04 -1.96 -0.18
CA ALA A 140 -7.23 -2.92 -1.26
C ALA A 140 -8.66 -2.87 -1.85
N SER A 141 -9.66 -2.84 -0.97
CA SER A 141 -11.08 -2.76 -1.35
C SER A 141 -11.42 -1.47 -2.07
N SER A 142 -10.87 -0.34 -1.61
CA SER A 142 -11.08 0.96 -2.24
C SER A 142 -10.62 0.99 -3.70
N ARG A 143 -9.54 0.25 -4.03
CA ARG A 143 -9.02 0.18 -5.40
C ARG A 143 -9.92 -0.63 -6.33
N ILE A 144 -10.62 -1.63 -5.80
CA ILE A 144 -11.60 -2.43 -6.53
C ILE A 144 -12.88 -1.61 -6.75
N TRP A 145 -13.41 -0.98 -5.69
CA TRP A 145 -14.62 -0.15 -5.79
C TRP A 145 -14.45 1.06 -6.71
N ALA A 146 -13.24 1.62 -6.75
CA ALA A 146 -12.94 2.70 -7.69
C ALA A 146 -12.82 2.23 -9.15
N GLY A 147 -12.79 0.92 -9.42
CA GLY A 147 -12.67 0.38 -10.78
C GLY A 147 -11.27 0.44 -11.37
N PHE A 148 -10.23 0.52 -10.53
CA PHE A 148 -8.84 0.68 -10.98
C PHE A 148 -8.05 -0.61 -11.02
N HIS A 149 -8.43 -1.59 -10.18
CA HIS A 149 -7.67 -2.81 -9.96
C HIS A 149 -8.55 -4.06 -9.85
N TYR A 150 -7.98 -5.20 -10.24
CA TYR A 150 -8.57 -6.50 -10.00
C TYR A 150 -8.23 -7.02 -8.59
N ARG A 151 -9.08 -7.89 -8.06
CA ARG A 151 -8.90 -8.46 -6.71
C ARG A 151 -7.59 -9.22 -6.56
N PHE A 152 -7.16 -9.98 -7.56
CA PHE A 152 -5.87 -10.69 -7.49
C PHE A 152 -4.68 -9.73 -7.41
N SER A 153 -4.75 -8.62 -8.14
CA SER A 153 -3.71 -7.59 -8.15
C SER A 153 -3.59 -6.87 -6.81
N THR A 154 -4.73 -6.55 -6.15
CA THR A 154 -4.71 -5.94 -4.82
C THR A 154 -4.14 -6.88 -3.77
N ARG A 155 -4.52 -8.16 -3.80
CA ARG A 155 -4.00 -9.18 -2.88
C ARG A 155 -2.49 -9.34 -3.01
N VAL A 156 -1.99 -9.55 -4.24
CA VAL A 156 -0.55 -9.71 -4.49
C VAL A 156 0.22 -8.46 -4.08
N GLY A 157 -0.29 -7.27 -4.41
CA GLY A 157 0.35 -6.02 -4.00
C GLY A 157 0.47 -5.89 -2.47
N THR A 158 -0.59 -6.19 -1.73
CA THR A 158 -0.56 -6.16 -0.26
C THR A 158 0.46 -7.13 0.32
N GLU A 159 0.48 -8.38 -0.19
CA GLU A 159 1.41 -9.41 0.27
C GLU A 159 2.87 -9.06 -0.03
N MET A 160 3.17 -8.60 -1.24
CA MET A 160 4.51 -8.09 -1.59
C MET A 160 4.94 -6.95 -0.65
N GLY A 161 4.00 -6.05 -0.34
CA GLY A 161 4.26 -4.96 0.60
C GLY A 161 4.64 -5.48 1.99
N TYR A 162 3.89 -6.41 2.55
CA TYR A 162 4.22 -7.02 3.85
C TYR A 162 5.62 -7.64 3.86
N GLN A 163 5.98 -8.38 2.82
CA GLN A 163 7.30 -8.99 2.69
C GLN A 163 8.41 -7.95 2.64
N ILE A 164 8.22 -6.86 1.89
CA ILE A 164 9.18 -5.75 1.84
C ILE A 164 9.34 -5.10 3.20
N GLY A 165 8.23 -4.78 3.89
CA GLY A 165 8.27 -4.15 5.21
C GLY A 165 8.99 -5.01 6.25
N ASP A 166 8.68 -6.30 6.29
CA ASP A 166 9.34 -7.27 7.17
C ASP A 166 10.85 -7.39 6.86
N HIS A 167 11.19 -7.47 5.56
CA HIS A 167 12.59 -7.51 5.12
C HIS A 167 13.37 -6.26 5.55
N VAL A 168 12.79 -5.09 5.38
CA VAL A 168 13.43 -3.82 5.78
C VAL A 168 13.69 -3.79 7.28
N VAL A 169 12.71 -4.16 8.11
CA VAL A 169 12.91 -4.18 9.57
C VAL A 169 14.00 -5.16 9.99
N LYS A 170 14.12 -6.30 9.32
CA LYS A 170 15.11 -7.34 9.63
C LYS A 170 16.53 -7.02 9.17
N ASN A 171 16.69 -6.16 8.16
CA ASN A 171 17.99 -5.98 7.52
C ASN A 171 18.52 -4.54 7.57
N VAL A 172 17.66 -3.55 7.83
CA VAL A 172 18.03 -2.13 7.82
C VAL A 172 18.08 -1.59 9.24
N MET A 173 19.08 -0.76 9.56
CA MET A 173 19.23 -0.10 10.87
C MET A 173 19.16 -1.06 12.06
N GLN A 174 19.84 -2.20 11.95
CA GLN A 174 19.96 -3.15 13.06
C GLN A 174 20.84 -2.58 14.18
N PRO A 175 20.59 -2.95 15.46
CA PRO A 175 21.49 -2.61 16.55
C PRO A 175 22.93 -3.06 16.25
N VAL A 176 23.90 -2.19 16.52
CA VAL A 176 25.29 -2.58 16.43
C VAL A 176 25.60 -3.54 17.58
N VAL A 177 25.95 -4.78 17.26
CA VAL A 177 26.44 -5.72 18.27
C VAL A 177 27.83 -5.26 18.69
N THR A 178 27.92 -4.56 19.81
CA THR A 178 29.20 -4.30 20.46
C THR A 178 29.68 -5.60 21.11
N SER A 179 30.67 -6.26 20.50
CA SER A 179 31.40 -7.32 21.21
C SER A 179 32.02 -6.70 22.44
N SER A 180 31.55 -7.08 23.63
CA SER A 180 32.29 -6.80 24.87
C SER A 180 33.70 -7.41 24.73
N ARG A 181 34.70 -6.54 24.62
CA ARG A 181 36.11 -6.95 24.80
C ARG A 181 36.39 -7.20 26.27
#